data_c62780ba1200375767b074e1513e63bd
#
_entry.id   c62780ba1200375767b074e1513e63bd
#
_cell.length_a   1.000
_cell.length_b   1.000
_cell.length_c   1.000
_cell.angle_alpha   90.00
_cell.angle_beta   90.00
_cell.angle_gamma   90.00
#
_symmetry.space_group_name_H-M   'P 1'
#
loop_
_entity.id
_entity.type
_entity.pdbx_description
1 polymer ?
#
loop_
_entity_poly.entity_id
_entity_poly.type
_entity_poly.pdbx_seq_one_letter_code
_entity_poly.pdbx_strand_id
1 'polypeptide(L)'
;MKISVLLADDSPIILKVIAHLLKGDPEIEVVAECVSFAQTMEVTSKLHPQVIVLDVHMRDELTVTPSHVKFGLIGSRLLAISIWKDEETKALAGTIGAVTLLDKADLATKLIPAIKHYASAGE
;
A
#
# COMPACT_ATOMS: atom_id res chain seq x y z
N MET A 1 7.04 -3.51 19.53
CA MET A 1 7.64 -3.36 18.20
C MET A 1 6.72 -2.60 17.28
N LYS A 2 7.28 -1.74 16.44
CA LYS A 2 6.48 -0.99 15.46
C LYS A 2 6.40 -1.72 14.14
N ILE A 3 5.25 -1.61 13.50
CA ILE A 3 5.05 -2.13 12.16
C ILE A 3 5.51 -1.06 11.17
N SER A 4 6.49 -1.38 10.33
CA SER A 4 6.98 -0.45 9.32
C SER A 4 6.04 -0.44 8.12
N VAL A 5 5.54 0.74 7.75
CA VAL A 5 4.57 0.92 6.68
C VAL A 5 5.06 1.93 5.66
N LEU A 6 5.02 1.53 4.39
CA LEU A 6 5.26 2.43 3.26
C LEU A 6 3.92 2.80 2.66
N LEU A 7 3.71 4.09 2.40
CA LEU A 7 2.50 4.60 1.76
C LEU A 7 2.81 4.98 0.31
N ALA A 8 1.95 4.57 -0.62
CA ALA A 8 2.13 4.88 -2.04
C ALA A 8 0.79 5.31 -2.65
N ASP A 9 0.75 6.54 -3.12
CA ASP A 9 -0.42 7.13 -3.78
C ASP A 9 0.08 8.33 -4.58
N ASP A 10 -0.41 8.52 -5.79
CA ASP A 10 0.02 9.65 -6.61
C ASP A 10 -0.61 10.99 -6.18
N SER A 11 -1.49 10.96 -5.19
CA SER A 11 -2.08 12.17 -4.59
C SER A 11 -1.34 12.55 -3.30
N PRO A 12 -0.60 13.66 -3.26
CA PRO A 12 0.05 14.10 -2.02
C PRO A 12 -0.94 14.37 -0.88
N ILE A 13 -2.16 14.78 -1.22
CA ILE A 13 -3.21 15.04 -0.22
C ILE A 13 -3.62 13.73 0.46
N ILE A 14 -3.83 12.68 -0.32
CA ILE A 14 -4.19 11.36 0.23
C ILE A 14 -3.06 10.81 1.10
N LEU A 15 -1.81 10.96 0.67
CA LEU A 15 -0.65 10.54 1.46
C LEU A 15 -0.63 11.22 2.84
N LYS A 16 -0.91 12.53 2.87
CA LYS A 16 -0.96 13.26 4.14
C LYS A 16 -2.11 12.81 5.03
N VAL A 17 -3.27 12.55 4.43
CA VAL A 17 -4.44 12.06 5.19
C VAL A 17 -4.14 10.72 5.82
N ILE A 18 -3.58 9.79 5.05
CA ILE A 18 -3.25 8.45 5.55
C ILE A 18 -2.14 8.53 6.60
N ALA A 19 -1.10 9.30 6.35
CA ALA A 19 0.00 9.46 7.31
C ALA A 19 -0.49 10.02 8.64
N HIS A 20 -1.39 11.01 8.58
CA HIS A 20 -1.98 11.59 9.78
C HIS A 20 -2.82 10.57 10.56
N LEU A 21 -3.61 9.78 9.83
CA LEU A 21 -4.41 8.71 10.45
C LEU A 21 -3.51 7.70 11.18
N LEU A 22 -2.44 7.25 10.54
CA LEU A 22 -1.55 6.23 11.10
C LEU A 22 -0.69 6.76 12.25
N LYS A 23 -0.38 8.06 12.24
CA LYS A 23 0.41 8.69 13.30
C LYS A 23 -0.25 8.57 14.67
N GLY A 24 -1.58 8.43 14.71
CA GLY A 24 -2.31 8.25 15.96
C GLY A 24 -2.10 6.89 16.61
N ASP A 25 -1.49 5.93 15.93
CA ASP A 25 -1.28 4.59 16.47
C ASP A 25 0.21 4.37 16.79
N PRO A 26 0.56 4.14 18.06
CA PRO A 26 1.96 3.99 18.46
C PRO A 26 2.63 2.72 17.97
N GLU A 27 1.85 1.73 17.48
CA GLU A 27 2.40 0.49 16.96
C GLU A 27 2.76 0.56 15.47
N ILE A 28 2.45 1.68 14.81
CA ILE A 28 2.68 1.85 13.37
C ILE A 28 3.68 2.98 13.14
N GLU A 29 4.68 2.71 12.27
CA GLU A 29 5.65 3.71 11.85
C GLU A 29 5.60 3.83 10.32
N VAL A 30 5.27 5.03 9.83
CA VAL A 30 5.34 5.32 8.39
C VAL A 30 6.80 5.61 8.04
N VAL A 31 7.41 4.73 7.25
CA VAL A 31 8.84 4.82 6.92
C VAL A 31 9.11 5.53 5.60
N ALA A 32 8.11 5.64 4.74
CA ALA A 32 8.25 6.34 3.44
C ALA A 32 6.89 6.66 2.83
N GLU A 33 6.87 7.68 1.96
CA GLU A 33 5.72 8.06 1.16
C GLU A 33 6.18 8.17 -0.28
N CYS A 34 5.51 7.46 -1.19
CA CYS A 34 5.89 7.38 -2.59
C CYS A 34 4.72 7.78 -3.48
N VAL A 35 5.03 8.31 -4.68
CA VAL A 35 4.01 8.85 -5.60
C VAL A 35 3.91 8.09 -6.91
N SER A 36 4.66 7.01 -7.09
CA SER A 36 4.63 6.18 -8.31
C SER A 36 4.99 4.74 -7.97
N PHE A 37 4.67 3.82 -8.88
CA PHE A 37 5.08 2.42 -8.72
C PHE A 37 6.61 2.30 -8.74
N ALA A 38 7.27 3.00 -9.66
CA ALA A 38 8.72 2.94 -9.76
C ALA A 38 9.41 3.38 -8.48
N GLN A 39 8.97 4.49 -7.89
CA GLN A 39 9.51 4.98 -6.62
C GLN A 39 9.23 3.98 -5.50
N THR A 40 8.03 3.41 -5.47
CA THR A 40 7.65 2.42 -4.46
C THR A 40 8.57 1.21 -4.49
N MET A 41 8.84 0.68 -5.69
CA MET A 41 9.74 -0.47 -5.83
C MET A 41 11.16 -0.14 -5.40
N GLU A 42 11.68 1.04 -5.79
CA GLU A 42 13.01 1.47 -5.40
C GLU A 42 13.16 1.60 -3.88
N VAL A 43 12.22 2.28 -3.24
CA VAL A 43 12.27 2.51 -1.79
C VAL A 43 12.07 1.20 -1.04
N THR A 44 11.18 0.33 -1.53
CA THR A 44 10.95 -0.99 -0.92
C THR A 44 12.22 -1.82 -0.92
N SER A 45 13.01 -1.77 -1.99
CA SER A 45 14.27 -2.52 -2.08
C SER A 45 15.31 -2.07 -1.05
N LYS A 46 15.18 -0.83 -0.56
CA LYS A 46 16.11 -0.27 0.43
C LYS A 46 15.61 -0.41 1.86
N LEU A 47 14.32 -0.20 2.09
CA LEU A 47 13.77 -0.13 3.44
C LEU A 47 13.10 -1.43 3.91
N HIS A 48 12.72 -2.30 3.00
CA HIS A 48 12.04 -3.58 3.30
C HIS A 48 10.89 -3.38 4.31
N PRO A 49 9.87 -2.56 3.98
CA PRO A 49 8.76 -2.34 4.91
C PRO A 49 7.95 -3.63 5.11
N GLN A 50 7.36 -3.80 6.29
CA GLN A 50 6.52 -4.96 6.55
C GLN A 50 5.21 -4.89 5.77
N VAL A 51 4.64 -3.69 5.64
CA VAL A 51 3.36 -3.46 4.96
C VAL A 51 3.52 -2.30 3.99
N ILE A 52 2.92 -2.45 2.82
CA ILE A 52 2.83 -1.39 1.81
C ILE A 52 1.35 -1.11 1.58
N VAL A 53 0.94 0.15 1.74
CA VAL A 53 -0.40 0.62 1.39
C VAL A 53 -0.27 1.29 0.03
N LEU A 54 -0.87 0.70 -1.00
CA LEU A 54 -0.62 1.07 -2.40
C LEU A 54 -1.90 1.35 -3.16
N ASP A 55 -1.98 2.54 -3.75
CA ASP A 55 -3.03 2.85 -4.73
C ASP A 55 -2.78 2.01 -5.99
N VAL A 56 -3.81 1.32 -6.48
CA VAL A 56 -3.68 0.47 -7.67
C VAL A 56 -3.66 1.28 -8.98
N HIS A 57 -4.04 2.54 -8.95
CA HIS A 57 -4.04 3.43 -10.12
C HIS A 57 -3.06 4.59 -9.92
N MET A 58 -1.81 4.35 -10.26
CA MET A 58 -0.74 5.33 -10.12
C MET A 58 -0.44 6.02 -11.45
N ARG A 59 0.24 7.17 -11.39
CA ARG A 59 0.59 7.96 -12.58
C ARG A 59 1.37 7.17 -13.64
N ASP A 60 2.15 6.18 -13.23
CA ASP A 60 2.97 5.37 -14.14
C ASP A 60 2.38 3.97 -14.40
N GLU A 61 1.06 3.80 -14.17
CA GLU A 61 0.42 2.49 -14.36
C GLU A 61 0.48 1.97 -15.80
N LEU A 62 0.63 2.86 -16.78
CA LEU A 62 0.72 2.47 -18.19
C LEU A 62 2.14 2.09 -18.62
N THR A 63 3.15 2.38 -17.81
CA THR A 63 4.55 2.12 -18.14
C THR A 63 5.18 1.04 -17.27
N VAL A 64 4.53 0.67 -16.18
CA VAL A 64 5.00 -0.38 -15.28
C VAL A 64 3.96 -1.50 -15.24
N THR A 65 4.35 -2.71 -15.65
CA THR A 65 3.42 -3.83 -15.70
C THR A 65 3.03 -4.32 -14.30
N PRO A 66 1.81 -4.84 -14.13
CA PRO A 66 1.40 -5.40 -12.84
C PRO A 66 2.32 -6.52 -12.34
N SER A 67 2.83 -7.36 -13.23
CA SER A 67 3.77 -8.42 -12.86
C SER A 67 5.08 -7.86 -12.32
N HIS A 68 5.57 -6.76 -12.91
CA HIS A 68 6.78 -6.10 -12.45
C HIS A 68 6.57 -5.51 -11.05
N VAL A 69 5.40 -4.90 -10.81
CA VAL A 69 5.05 -4.38 -9.48
C VAL A 69 5.05 -5.51 -8.45
N LYS A 70 4.36 -6.61 -8.76
CA LYS A 70 4.31 -7.76 -7.86
C LYS A 70 5.70 -8.26 -7.49
N PHE A 71 6.57 -8.42 -8.49
CA PHE A 71 7.93 -8.89 -8.29
C PHE A 71 8.75 -7.90 -7.46
N GLY A 72 8.62 -6.60 -7.76
CA GLY A 72 9.38 -5.55 -7.08
C GLY A 72 8.98 -5.30 -5.63
N LEU A 73 7.78 -5.76 -5.23
CA LEU A 73 7.27 -5.59 -3.87
C LEU A 73 7.22 -6.89 -3.08
N ILE A 74 7.79 -7.96 -3.62
CA ILE A 74 7.78 -9.26 -2.96
C ILE A 74 8.52 -9.17 -1.61
N GLY A 75 7.97 -9.83 -0.59
CA GLY A 75 8.52 -9.78 0.76
C GLY A 75 7.78 -8.83 1.70
N SER A 76 6.97 -7.92 1.16
CA SER A 76 6.10 -7.05 1.96
C SER A 76 4.65 -7.49 1.81
N ARG A 77 3.83 -7.20 2.82
CA ARG A 77 2.39 -7.41 2.74
C ARG A 77 1.79 -6.21 2.01
N LEU A 78 1.16 -6.45 0.87
CA LEU A 78 0.62 -5.39 0.02
C LEU A 78 -0.87 -5.20 0.27
N LEU A 79 -1.25 -4.04 0.80
CA LEU A 79 -2.64 -3.64 0.97
C LEU A 79 -2.98 -2.64 -0.13
N ALA A 80 -3.84 -3.04 -1.06
CA ALA A 80 -4.26 -2.16 -2.14
C ALA A 80 -5.37 -1.23 -1.65
N ILE A 81 -5.35 0.01 -2.13
CA ILE A 81 -6.41 0.98 -1.88
C ILE A 81 -6.91 1.54 -3.21
N SER A 82 -8.20 1.87 -3.30
CA SER A 82 -8.78 2.44 -4.51
C SER A 82 -10.10 3.13 -4.21
N ILE A 83 -10.44 4.15 -5.03
CA ILE A 83 -11.79 4.71 -5.05
C ILE A 83 -12.72 3.87 -5.93
N TRP A 84 -12.16 2.96 -6.74
CA TRP A 84 -12.90 2.12 -7.68
C TRP A 84 -13.17 0.74 -7.08
N LYS A 85 -14.37 0.20 -7.32
CA LYS A 85 -14.80 -1.11 -6.81
C LYS A 85 -15.14 -2.09 -7.93
N ASP A 86 -14.80 -1.76 -9.16
CA ASP A 86 -15.11 -2.59 -10.32
C ASP A 86 -14.25 -3.85 -10.36
N GLU A 87 -14.70 -4.82 -11.18
CA GLU A 87 -14.02 -6.10 -11.29
C GLU A 87 -12.60 -5.97 -11.87
N GLU A 88 -12.38 -5.00 -12.76
CA GLU A 88 -11.06 -4.75 -13.32
C GLU A 88 -10.07 -4.30 -12.25
N THR A 89 -10.49 -3.41 -11.35
CA THR A 89 -9.65 -2.96 -10.23
C THR A 89 -9.35 -4.10 -9.28
N LYS A 90 -10.34 -4.96 -8.98
CA LYS A 90 -10.15 -6.13 -8.11
C LYS A 90 -9.16 -7.10 -8.74
N ALA A 91 -9.28 -7.36 -10.04
CA ALA A 91 -8.37 -8.24 -10.76
C ALA A 91 -6.94 -7.67 -10.76
N LEU A 92 -6.81 -6.36 -10.96
CA LEU A 92 -5.51 -5.68 -10.94
C LEU A 92 -4.85 -5.81 -9.56
N ALA A 93 -5.62 -5.58 -8.49
CA ALA A 93 -5.09 -5.73 -7.12
C ALA A 93 -4.55 -7.15 -6.89
N GLY A 94 -5.28 -8.17 -7.35
CA GLY A 94 -4.81 -9.56 -7.26
C GLY A 94 -3.54 -9.79 -8.06
N THR A 95 -3.45 -9.23 -9.25
CA THR A 95 -2.30 -9.41 -10.13
C THR A 95 -1.02 -8.80 -9.55
N ILE A 96 -1.13 -7.65 -8.87
CA ILE A 96 0.06 -7.05 -8.23
C ILE A 96 0.42 -7.69 -6.89
N GLY A 97 -0.36 -8.67 -6.44
CA GLY A 97 -0.04 -9.43 -5.23
C GLY A 97 -0.64 -8.87 -3.94
N ALA A 98 -1.68 -8.04 -4.05
CA ALA A 98 -2.34 -7.49 -2.87
C ALA A 98 -3.06 -8.59 -2.08
N VAL A 99 -2.93 -8.53 -0.75
CA VAL A 99 -3.63 -9.46 0.14
C VAL A 99 -5.06 -8.99 0.42
N THR A 100 -5.34 -7.71 0.20
CA THR A 100 -6.69 -7.14 0.31
C THR A 100 -6.79 -5.87 -0.51
N LEU A 101 -8.01 -5.47 -0.82
CA LEU A 101 -8.31 -4.20 -1.49
C LEU A 101 -9.28 -3.42 -0.61
N LEU A 102 -8.88 -2.24 -0.17
CA LEU A 102 -9.70 -1.38 0.67
C LEU A 102 -10.22 -0.19 -0.12
N ASP A 103 -11.46 0.20 0.14
CA ASP A 103 -12.05 1.40 -0.42
C ASP A 103 -11.45 2.62 0.31
N LYS A 104 -10.98 3.61 -0.44
CA LYS A 104 -10.44 4.84 0.16
C LYS A 104 -11.45 5.55 1.06
N ALA A 105 -12.75 5.36 0.84
CA ALA A 105 -13.78 5.92 1.70
C ALA A 105 -13.82 5.29 3.10
N ASP A 106 -13.26 4.09 3.25
CA ASP A 106 -13.31 3.32 4.50
C ASP A 106 -11.99 3.33 5.28
N LEU A 107 -10.97 4.07 4.84
CA LEU A 107 -9.65 4.00 5.44
C LEU A 107 -9.62 4.40 6.92
N ALA A 108 -10.46 5.37 7.32
CA ALA A 108 -10.50 5.83 8.71
C ALA A 108 -10.88 4.72 9.69
N THR A 109 -11.67 3.73 9.25
CA THR A 109 -12.14 2.65 10.14
C THR A 109 -11.50 1.31 9.84
N LYS A 110 -10.98 1.08 8.63
CA LYS A 110 -10.51 -0.24 8.19
C LYS A 110 -9.02 -0.36 8.00
N LEU A 111 -8.30 0.74 7.80
CA LEU A 111 -6.88 0.66 7.46
C LEU A 111 -6.02 0.14 8.62
N ILE A 112 -6.13 0.73 9.79
CA ILE A 112 -5.31 0.31 10.94
C ILE A 112 -5.57 -1.15 11.31
N PRO A 113 -6.84 -1.62 11.42
CA PRO A 113 -7.08 -3.04 11.67
C PRO A 113 -6.49 -3.95 10.59
N ALA A 114 -6.56 -3.55 9.32
CA ALA A 114 -6.00 -4.34 8.24
C ALA A 114 -4.46 -4.41 8.32
N ILE A 115 -3.80 -3.29 8.59
CA ILE A 115 -2.35 -3.26 8.75
C ILE A 115 -1.93 -4.24 9.86
N LYS A 116 -2.58 -4.18 11.01
CA LYS A 116 -2.23 -5.04 12.15
C LYS A 116 -2.51 -6.51 11.85
N HIS A 117 -3.62 -6.79 11.18
CA HIS A 117 -3.99 -8.15 10.81
C HIS A 117 -2.96 -8.76 9.85
N TYR A 118 -2.64 -8.06 8.77
CA TYR A 118 -1.77 -8.61 7.73
C TYR A 118 -0.30 -8.53 8.08
N ALA A 119 0.12 -7.61 8.93
CA ALA A 119 1.51 -7.56 9.40
C ALA A 119 1.90 -8.81 10.18
N SER A 120 0.96 -9.39 10.93
CA SER A 120 1.19 -10.60 11.71
C SER A 120 0.88 -11.88 10.93
N ALA A 121 0.17 -11.81 9.81
CA ALA A 121 -0.18 -12.96 9.01
C ALA A 121 1.06 -13.54 8.33
N GLY A 122 1.27 -14.84 8.47
CA GLY A 122 2.41 -15.52 7.85
C GLY A 122 3.63 -15.66 8.75
N GLU A 123 3.52 -15.26 10.00
CA GLU A 123 4.56 -15.52 10.99
C GLU A 123 4.52 -16.94 11.56
#